data_e66277da2ae84645eda263357d579a34
#
_entry.id   e66277da2ae84645eda263357d579a34
#
_cell.length_a   1.000
_cell.length_b   1.000
_cell.length_c   1.000
_cell.angle_alpha   90.00
_cell.angle_beta   90.00
_cell.angle_gamma   90.00
#
_symmetry.space_group_name_H-M   'P 1'
#
loop_
_entity.id
_entity.type
_entity.pdbx_description
1 polymer ?
#
loop_
_entity_poly.entity_id
_entity_poly.type
_entity_poly.pdbx_seq_one_letter_code
_entity_poly.pdbx_strand_id
1 'polypeptide(L)'
;MRSILTTLFLTTFLLLNGQTEKKHPIDIELQKCLDSKENYTTQGMTECIVKAADSWDKELNKNYKILLGFLTEEQKEKLKESQRQWIKYRDNELEFSRSFYTQMQGTMWIPVAAQTRLNLTKQRAEELSDYILTLTQK
;
A
#
# COMPACT_ATOMS: atom_id res chain seq x y z
N MET A 1 50.64 43.89 11.16
CA MET A 1 49.15 43.93 11.30
C MET A 1 48.61 42.74 10.56
N ARG A 2 48.20 41.69 11.29
CA ARG A 2 47.65 40.46 10.73
C ARG A 2 46.13 40.46 10.98
N SER A 3 45.35 40.68 9.92
CA SER A 3 43.89 40.58 9.98
C SER A 3 43.47 39.11 9.99
N ILE A 4 42.85 38.70 11.10
CA ILE A 4 42.23 37.37 11.23
C ILE A 4 40.81 37.51 10.73
N LEU A 5 40.53 36.91 9.55
CA LEU A 5 39.18 36.77 8.99
C LEU A 5 38.52 35.56 9.63
N THR A 6 37.66 35.78 10.62
CA THR A 6 36.81 34.75 11.22
C THR A 6 35.61 34.50 10.29
N THR A 7 35.67 33.42 9.51
CA THR A 7 34.52 32.90 8.74
C THR A 7 33.53 32.25 9.68
N LEU A 8 32.40 32.91 9.89
CA LEU A 8 31.23 32.37 10.61
C LEU A 8 30.52 31.33 9.76
N PHE A 9 30.72 30.04 10.06
CA PHE A 9 30.07 28.94 9.42
C PHE A 9 28.65 28.84 10.00
N LEU A 10 27.67 29.40 9.28
CA LEU A 10 26.25 29.33 9.62
C LEU A 10 25.73 27.94 9.22
N THR A 11 25.74 26.99 10.16
CA THR A 11 25.12 25.68 9.99
C THR A 11 23.60 25.83 10.02
N THR A 12 22.96 25.93 8.85
CA THR A 12 21.52 25.80 8.73
C THR A 12 21.12 24.35 9.04
N PHE A 13 20.63 24.13 10.24
CA PHE A 13 19.99 22.88 10.65
C PHE A 13 18.64 22.79 9.92
N LEU A 14 18.62 22.07 8.80
CA LEU A 14 17.37 21.68 8.11
C LEU A 14 16.60 20.76 9.06
N LEU A 15 15.58 21.33 9.72
CA LEU A 15 14.55 20.56 10.39
C LEU A 15 13.79 19.78 9.31
N LEU A 16 14.20 18.55 9.05
CA LEU A 16 13.37 17.55 8.38
C LEU A 16 12.17 17.33 9.28
N ASN A 17 11.09 18.08 9.00
CA ASN A 17 9.78 17.74 9.50
C ASN A 17 9.40 16.38 8.85
N GLY A 18 9.73 15.30 9.56
CA GLY A 18 9.18 13.99 9.28
C GLY A 18 7.67 14.10 9.49
N GLN A 19 6.93 14.34 8.42
CA GLN A 19 5.48 14.15 8.43
C GLN A 19 5.28 12.69 8.80
N THR A 20 4.82 12.42 10.02
CA THR A 20 4.36 11.10 10.42
C THR A 20 3.11 10.82 9.58
N GLU A 21 3.31 10.15 8.45
CA GLU A 21 2.23 9.71 7.59
C GLU A 21 1.25 8.91 8.45
N LYS A 22 0.02 9.41 8.54
CA LYS A 22 -1.01 8.79 9.39
C LYS A 22 -1.34 7.42 8.80
N LYS A 23 -0.90 6.36 9.47
CA LYS A 23 -1.18 4.98 9.03
C LYS A 23 -2.67 4.77 8.81
N HIS A 24 -3.00 4.11 7.72
CA HIS A 24 -4.39 3.77 7.40
C HIS A 24 -4.98 2.83 8.47
N PRO A 25 -6.28 2.96 8.85
CA PRO A 25 -6.90 2.10 9.85
C PRO A 25 -6.74 0.59 9.59
N ILE A 26 -6.77 0.16 8.33
CA ILE A 26 -6.55 -1.24 7.93
C ILE A 26 -5.16 -1.71 8.32
N ASP A 27 -4.13 -0.87 8.12
CA ASP A 27 -2.74 -1.22 8.49
C ASP A 27 -2.55 -1.25 10.02
N ILE A 28 -3.26 -0.40 10.75
CA ILE A 28 -3.25 -0.41 12.22
C ILE A 28 -3.89 -1.72 12.72
N GLU A 29 -4.99 -2.14 12.13
CA GLU A 29 -5.67 -3.38 12.49
C GLU A 29 -4.83 -4.62 12.13
N LEU A 30 -4.17 -4.62 10.97
CA LEU A 30 -3.21 -5.65 10.60
C LEU A 30 -2.10 -5.78 11.64
N GLN A 31 -1.50 -4.66 12.03
CA GLN A 31 -0.42 -4.66 13.02
C GLN A 31 -0.89 -5.24 14.36
N LYS A 32 -2.07 -4.82 14.84
CA LYS A 32 -2.66 -5.37 16.07
C LYS A 32 -2.89 -6.88 15.97
N CYS A 33 -3.36 -7.36 14.83
CA CYS A 33 -3.57 -8.78 14.57
C CYS A 33 -2.25 -9.55 14.65
N LEU A 34 -1.20 -9.05 13.99
CA LEU A 34 0.12 -9.68 13.97
C LEU A 34 0.83 -9.63 15.33
N ASP A 35 0.59 -8.61 16.15
CA ASP A 35 1.18 -8.46 17.48
C ASP A 35 0.49 -9.34 18.55
N SER A 36 -0.64 -9.95 18.22
CA SER A 36 -1.32 -10.88 19.11
C SER A 36 -0.55 -12.20 19.22
N LYS A 37 -0.24 -12.63 20.44
CA LYS A 37 0.47 -13.90 20.69
C LYS A 37 -0.20 -15.12 20.08
N GLU A 38 -1.53 -15.08 19.97
CA GLU A 38 -2.34 -16.15 19.37
C GLU A 38 -2.01 -16.35 17.89
N ASN A 39 -1.51 -15.31 17.22
CA ASN A 39 -1.20 -15.27 15.79
C ASN A 39 0.28 -15.47 15.46
N TYR A 40 1.14 -15.81 16.44
CA TYR A 40 2.58 -16.07 16.21
C TYR A 40 2.85 -17.41 15.52
N THR A 41 1.87 -17.93 14.81
CA THR A 41 1.98 -19.11 13.97
C THR A 41 1.92 -18.71 12.50
N THR A 42 2.48 -19.54 11.61
CA THR A 42 2.35 -19.32 10.16
C THR A 42 0.89 -19.16 9.72
N GLN A 43 0.00 -19.95 10.27
CA GLN A 43 -1.43 -19.87 9.99
C GLN A 43 -2.01 -18.54 10.49
N GLY A 44 -1.79 -18.18 11.76
CA GLY A 44 -2.31 -16.94 12.35
C GLY A 44 -1.83 -15.69 11.61
N MET A 45 -0.53 -15.62 11.27
CA MET A 45 0.01 -14.55 10.44
C MET A 45 -0.67 -14.48 9.06
N THR A 46 -0.86 -15.62 8.43
CA THR A 46 -1.52 -15.70 7.10
C THR A 46 -2.97 -15.20 7.20
N GLU A 47 -3.72 -15.60 8.21
CA GLU A 47 -5.10 -15.16 8.42
C GLU A 47 -5.19 -13.64 8.64
N CYS A 48 -4.28 -13.05 9.42
CA CYS A 48 -4.19 -11.59 9.59
C CYS A 48 -3.95 -10.87 8.25
N ILE A 49 -3.01 -11.35 7.44
CA ILE A 49 -2.67 -10.77 6.14
C ILE A 49 -3.83 -10.89 5.15
N VAL A 50 -4.49 -12.06 5.09
CA VAL A 50 -5.66 -12.28 4.21
C VAL A 50 -6.81 -11.35 4.61
N LYS A 51 -7.12 -11.22 5.91
CA LYS A 51 -8.14 -10.30 6.41
C LYS A 51 -7.85 -8.84 6.02
N ALA A 52 -6.60 -8.41 6.12
CA ALA A 52 -6.18 -7.08 5.69
C ALA A 52 -6.32 -6.90 4.17
N ALA A 53 -5.94 -7.90 3.37
CA ALA A 53 -6.09 -7.88 1.92
C ALA A 53 -7.57 -7.76 1.51
N ASP A 54 -8.48 -8.47 2.18
CA ASP A 54 -9.93 -8.38 1.94
C ASP A 54 -10.49 -6.99 2.33
N SER A 55 -9.94 -6.38 3.38
CA SER A 55 -10.32 -5.02 3.79
C SER A 55 -9.85 -3.99 2.78
N TRP A 56 -8.63 -4.12 2.26
CA TRP A 56 -8.09 -3.27 1.20
C TRP A 56 -8.84 -3.46 -0.14
N ASP A 57 -9.31 -4.67 -0.45
CA ASP A 57 -10.16 -4.90 -1.64
C ASP A 57 -11.49 -4.16 -1.54
N LYS A 58 -12.10 -4.12 -0.36
CA LYS A 58 -13.30 -3.31 -0.09
C LYS A 58 -13.02 -1.82 -0.26
N GLU A 59 -11.90 -1.32 0.26
CA GLU A 59 -11.49 0.08 0.13
C GLU A 59 -11.19 0.44 -1.33
N LEU A 60 -10.49 -0.43 -2.07
CA LEU A 60 -10.27 -0.30 -3.50
C LEU A 60 -11.59 -0.12 -4.28
N ASN A 61 -12.54 -1.03 -4.04
CA ASN A 61 -13.85 -1.00 -4.72
C ASN A 61 -14.66 0.24 -4.36
N LYS A 62 -14.57 0.70 -3.12
CA LYS A 62 -15.18 1.97 -2.67
C LYS A 62 -14.56 3.16 -3.40
N ASN A 63 -13.22 3.27 -3.41
CA ASN A 63 -12.51 4.35 -4.08
C ASN A 63 -12.79 4.36 -5.59
N TYR A 64 -12.83 3.20 -6.23
CA TYR A 64 -13.20 3.07 -7.63
C TYR A 64 -14.59 3.66 -7.92
N LYS A 65 -15.60 3.32 -7.10
CA LYS A 65 -16.96 3.85 -7.25
C LYS A 65 -17.03 5.36 -7.03
N ILE A 66 -16.32 5.87 -6.01
CA ILE A 66 -16.26 7.31 -5.72
C ILE A 66 -15.62 8.05 -6.89
N LEU A 67 -14.48 7.57 -7.37
CA LEU A 67 -13.75 8.19 -8.47
C LEU A 67 -14.60 8.26 -9.75
N LEU A 68 -15.34 7.20 -10.08
CA LEU A 68 -16.27 7.22 -11.23
C LEU A 68 -17.27 8.37 -11.17
N GLY A 69 -17.68 8.80 -9.98
CA GLY A 69 -18.61 9.93 -9.80
C GLY A 69 -18.04 11.30 -10.19
N PHE A 70 -16.71 11.44 -10.22
CA PHE A 70 -16.02 12.69 -10.59
C PHE A 70 -15.58 12.76 -12.04
N LEU A 71 -15.66 11.67 -12.79
CA LEU A 71 -15.07 11.55 -14.12
C LEU A 71 -16.08 11.82 -15.24
N THR A 72 -15.58 12.35 -16.37
CA THR A 72 -16.32 12.39 -17.63
C THR A 72 -16.53 10.98 -18.19
N GLU A 73 -17.48 10.79 -19.12
CA GLU A 73 -17.73 9.47 -19.72
C GLU A 73 -16.47 8.89 -20.41
N GLU A 74 -15.70 9.71 -21.11
CA GLU A 74 -14.43 9.28 -21.72
C GLU A 74 -13.44 8.80 -20.66
N GLN A 75 -13.29 9.54 -19.56
CA GLN A 75 -12.40 9.16 -18.46
C GLN A 75 -12.86 7.88 -17.75
N LYS A 76 -14.18 7.71 -17.58
CA LYS A 76 -14.75 6.48 -17.02
C LYS A 76 -14.38 5.25 -17.83
N GLU A 77 -14.48 5.33 -19.16
CA GLU A 77 -14.10 4.20 -20.03
C GLU A 77 -12.59 3.89 -19.93
N LYS A 78 -11.74 4.92 -19.88
CA LYS A 78 -10.29 4.75 -19.66
C LYS A 78 -9.99 4.11 -18.29
N LEU A 79 -10.68 4.53 -17.23
CA LEU A 79 -10.51 3.95 -15.89
C LEU A 79 -10.97 2.49 -15.85
N LYS A 80 -12.11 2.16 -16.48
CA LYS A 80 -12.60 0.78 -16.58
C LYS A 80 -11.60 -0.14 -17.29
N GLU A 81 -11.01 0.35 -18.39
CA GLU A 81 -10.00 -0.44 -19.10
C GLU A 81 -8.72 -0.60 -18.27
N SER A 82 -8.23 0.49 -17.66
CA SER A 82 -7.10 0.44 -16.73
C SER A 82 -7.34 -0.58 -15.60
N GLN A 83 -8.54 -0.58 -15.00
CA GLN A 83 -8.88 -1.52 -13.94
C GLN A 83 -8.94 -2.97 -14.43
N ARG A 84 -9.44 -3.22 -15.64
CA ARG A 84 -9.42 -4.56 -16.25
C ARG A 84 -8.01 -5.09 -16.46
N GLN A 85 -7.10 -4.25 -16.97
CA GLN A 85 -5.70 -4.62 -17.17
C GLN A 85 -4.99 -4.84 -15.85
N TRP A 86 -5.27 -4.00 -14.84
CA TRP A 86 -4.73 -4.19 -13.50
C TRP A 86 -5.18 -5.52 -12.88
N ILE A 87 -6.45 -5.92 -13.01
CA ILE A 87 -6.95 -7.20 -12.52
C ILE A 87 -6.18 -8.37 -13.17
N LYS A 88 -5.96 -8.33 -14.50
CA LYS A 88 -5.18 -9.36 -15.19
C LYS A 88 -3.74 -9.42 -14.69
N TYR A 89 -3.10 -8.26 -14.53
CA TYR A 89 -1.76 -8.18 -13.97
C TYR A 89 -1.71 -8.78 -12.56
N ARG A 90 -2.61 -8.36 -11.68
CA ARG A 90 -2.70 -8.86 -10.30
C ARG A 90 -2.83 -10.38 -10.28
N ASP A 91 -3.76 -10.93 -11.06
CA ASP A 91 -4.05 -12.36 -11.04
C ASP A 91 -2.86 -13.18 -11.55
N ASN A 92 -2.18 -12.73 -12.60
CA ASN A 92 -0.94 -13.34 -13.11
C ASN A 92 0.20 -13.26 -12.08
N GLU A 93 0.35 -12.12 -11.42
CA GLU A 93 1.39 -11.92 -10.39
C GLU A 93 1.15 -12.81 -9.16
N LEU A 94 -0.12 -12.99 -8.77
CA LEU A 94 -0.47 -13.91 -7.68
C LEU A 94 -0.21 -15.37 -8.05
N GLU A 95 -0.46 -15.76 -9.28
CA GLU A 95 -0.15 -17.11 -9.78
C GLU A 95 1.35 -17.35 -9.81
N PHE A 96 2.13 -16.41 -10.35
CA PHE A 96 3.58 -16.47 -10.34
C PHE A 96 4.14 -16.55 -8.91
N SER A 97 3.72 -15.64 -8.03
CA SER A 97 4.15 -15.59 -6.64
C SER A 97 3.87 -16.91 -5.90
N ARG A 98 2.68 -17.47 -6.09
CA ARG A 98 2.33 -18.77 -5.51
C ARG A 98 3.22 -19.88 -6.04
N SER A 99 3.42 -19.96 -7.34
CA SER A 99 4.29 -20.97 -7.99
C SER A 99 5.72 -20.84 -7.47
N PHE A 100 6.24 -19.61 -7.35
CA PHE A 100 7.59 -19.36 -6.88
C PHE A 100 7.77 -19.79 -5.41
N TYR A 101 6.89 -19.35 -4.51
CA TYR A 101 7.04 -19.64 -3.09
C TYR A 101 6.70 -21.11 -2.72
N THR A 102 5.89 -21.81 -3.51
CA THR A 102 5.61 -23.24 -3.30
C THR A 102 6.86 -24.11 -3.46
N GLN A 103 7.86 -23.65 -4.23
CA GLN A 103 9.13 -24.36 -4.41
C GLN A 103 10.10 -24.17 -3.23
N MET A 104 9.83 -23.21 -2.34
CA MET A 104 10.68 -22.93 -1.19
C MET A 104 10.37 -23.88 -0.04
N GLN A 105 11.42 -24.27 0.70
CA GLN A 105 11.27 -25.12 1.88
C GLN A 105 10.80 -24.31 3.08
N GLY A 106 9.89 -24.91 3.87
CA GLY A 106 9.38 -24.32 5.10
C GLY A 106 8.07 -23.55 4.92
N THR A 107 7.31 -23.47 6.00
CA THR A 107 5.95 -22.88 6.02
C THR A 107 5.94 -21.35 6.05
N MET A 108 7.07 -20.72 6.33
CA MET A 108 7.18 -19.26 6.40
C MET A 108 6.84 -18.56 5.07
N TRP A 109 6.92 -19.29 3.95
CA TRP A 109 6.62 -18.73 2.62
C TRP A 109 5.13 -18.56 2.35
N ILE A 110 4.28 -19.20 3.14
CA ILE A 110 2.81 -19.08 3.01
C ILE A 110 2.34 -17.65 3.31
N PRO A 111 2.66 -17.03 4.47
CA PRO A 111 2.32 -15.63 4.72
C PRO A 111 3.04 -14.67 3.77
N VAL A 112 4.25 -14.98 3.29
CA VAL A 112 4.96 -14.17 2.29
C VAL A 112 4.20 -14.13 0.97
N ALA A 113 3.69 -15.28 0.49
CA ALA A 113 2.84 -15.34 -0.70
C ALA A 113 1.52 -14.57 -0.50
N ALA A 114 0.88 -14.66 0.67
CA ALA A 114 -0.32 -13.89 1.00
C ALA A 114 -0.06 -12.38 1.00
N GLN A 115 1.12 -11.94 1.44
CA GLN A 115 1.52 -10.53 1.45
C GLN A 115 1.55 -9.92 0.05
N THR A 116 1.85 -10.69 -1.00
CA THR A 116 1.81 -10.21 -2.39
C THR A 116 0.42 -9.69 -2.75
N ARG A 117 -0.64 -10.42 -2.41
CA ARG A 117 -2.04 -9.98 -2.65
C ARG A 117 -2.35 -8.69 -1.89
N LEU A 118 -1.98 -8.64 -0.61
CA LEU A 118 -2.18 -7.47 0.23
C LEU A 118 -1.52 -6.23 -0.39
N ASN A 119 -0.25 -6.33 -0.76
CA ASN A 119 0.52 -5.22 -1.29
C ASN A 119 -0.06 -4.67 -2.60
N LEU A 120 -0.38 -5.56 -3.56
CA LEU A 120 -0.97 -5.16 -4.84
C LEU A 120 -2.33 -4.48 -4.64
N THR A 121 -3.18 -5.05 -3.80
CA THR A 121 -4.53 -4.51 -3.56
C THR A 121 -4.48 -3.16 -2.85
N LYS A 122 -3.64 -3.05 -1.82
CA LYS A 122 -3.41 -1.81 -1.07
C LYS A 122 -2.90 -0.71 -2.00
N GLN A 123 -1.83 -0.97 -2.75
CA GLN A 123 -1.26 0.00 -3.69
C GLN A 123 -2.33 0.54 -4.65
N ARG A 124 -3.17 -0.33 -5.22
CA ARG A 124 -4.22 0.12 -6.14
C ARG A 124 -5.31 0.93 -5.46
N ALA A 125 -5.68 0.59 -4.22
CA ALA A 125 -6.65 1.35 -3.44
C ALA A 125 -6.12 2.76 -3.14
N GLU A 126 -4.85 2.88 -2.77
CA GLU A 126 -4.17 4.15 -2.51
C GLU A 126 -4.07 5.00 -3.78
N GLU A 127 -3.65 4.44 -4.93
CA GLU A 127 -3.64 5.14 -6.22
C GLU A 127 -5.00 5.76 -6.58
N LEU A 128 -6.09 5.01 -6.40
CA LEU A 128 -7.43 5.52 -6.66
C LEU A 128 -7.84 6.62 -5.66
N SER A 129 -7.42 6.51 -4.41
CA SER A 129 -7.62 7.55 -3.39
C SER A 129 -6.89 8.84 -3.75
N ASP A 130 -5.67 8.77 -4.26
CA ASP A 130 -4.88 9.93 -4.65
C ASP A 130 -5.52 10.71 -5.81
N TYR A 131 -6.13 10.02 -6.78
CA TYR A 131 -6.93 10.69 -7.81
C TYR A 131 -8.13 11.44 -7.22
N ILE A 132 -8.84 10.84 -6.26
CA ILE A 132 -9.97 11.49 -5.58
C ILE A 132 -9.48 12.73 -4.82
N LEU A 133 -8.40 12.62 -4.05
CA LEU A 133 -7.81 13.74 -3.32
C LEU A 133 -7.42 14.88 -4.26
N THR A 134 -6.78 14.56 -5.40
CA THR A 134 -6.41 15.56 -6.41
C THR A 134 -7.62 16.34 -6.96
N LEU A 135 -8.77 15.69 -7.10
CA LEU A 135 -9.99 16.30 -7.61
C LEU A 135 -10.75 17.11 -6.54
N THR A 136 -10.59 16.77 -5.26
CA THR A 136 -11.34 17.39 -4.15
C THR A 136 -10.59 18.52 -3.44
N GLN A 137 -9.27 18.68 -3.68
CA GLN A 137 -8.43 19.74 -3.09
C GLN A 137 -8.38 21.03 -3.95
N LYS A 138 -9.26 21.20 -4.94
CA LYS A 138 -9.32 22.39 -5.79
C LYS A 138 -10.22 23.48 -5.17
#